data_3d4958969847d000d18d519993c6668f
#
_entry.id   3d4958969847d000d18d519993c6668f
#
_cell.length_a   1.000
_cell.length_b   1.000
_cell.length_c   1.000
_cell.angle_alpha   90.00
_cell.angle_beta   90.00
_cell.angle_gamma   90.00
#
_symmetry.space_group_name_H-M   'P 1'
#
loop_
_entity.id
_entity.type
_entity.pdbx_description
1 polymer ?
#
loop_
_entity_poly.entity_id
_entity_poly.type
_entity_poly.pdbx_seq_one_letter_code
_entity_poly.pdbx_strand_id
1 'polypeptide(L)'
;MVKKYAELYLDARRALLPTEGQFASNVARELICAASGKTAEQLISDRDLYASEEICELAQSFVRRRVAGEPMPYILGEWDFYGMTLTVTPDVLIPRDDTMAVTELAIKKALFLEQNPRILDLCTGSGCIGLAIARRVKDTRDKDLIL
;
A
#
# COMPACT_ATOMS: atom_id res chain seq x y z
N MET A 1 -26.40 -5.87 4.46
CA MET A 1 -27.33 -4.68 4.55
C MET A 1 -26.67 -3.49 3.88
N VAL A 2 -27.35 -2.92 2.91
CA VAL A 2 -26.88 -1.77 2.10
C VAL A 2 -26.88 -0.49 2.94
N LYS A 3 -25.82 0.31 2.86
CA LYS A 3 -25.64 1.60 3.58
C LYS A 3 -25.18 2.68 2.62
N LYS A 4 -25.45 3.95 2.96
CA LYS A 4 -24.78 5.06 2.29
C LYS A 4 -23.29 5.10 2.64
N TYR A 5 -22.47 5.61 1.72
CA TYR A 5 -21.02 5.73 1.98
C TYR A 5 -20.73 6.57 3.24
N ALA A 6 -21.50 7.62 3.50
CA ALA A 6 -21.37 8.40 4.73
C ALA A 6 -21.63 7.58 6.00
N GLU A 7 -22.65 6.72 5.99
CA GLU A 7 -22.98 5.85 7.12
C GLU A 7 -21.90 4.77 7.32
N LEU A 8 -21.45 4.16 6.21
CA LEU A 8 -20.37 3.16 6.22
C LEU A 8 -19.08 3.75 6.82
N TYR A 9 -18.74 4.99 6.42
CA TYR A 9 -17.58 5.71 6.95
C TYR A 9 -17.72 6.01 8.46
N LEU A 10 -18.87 6.50 8.91
CA LEU A 10 -19.09 6.81 10.31
C LEU A 10 -19.04 5.57 11.19
N ASP A 11 -19.59 4.46 10.71
CA ASP A 11 -19.55 3.18 11.43
C ASP A 11 -18.11 2.64 11.51
N ALA A 12 -17.37 2.67 10.41
CA ALA A 12 -15.96 2.26 10.36
C ALA A 12 -15.11 3.13 11.31
N ARG A 13 -15.25 4.45 11.25
CA ARG A 13 -14.53 5.38 12.13
C ARG A 13 -14.84 5.12 13.60
N ARG A 14 -16.13 4.90 13.95
CA ARG A 14 -16.54 4.60 15.33
C ARG A 14 -15.92 3.30 15.84
N ALA A 15 -15.89 2.26 15.01
CA ALA A 15 -15.30 0.98 15.37
C ALA A 15 -13.77 1.06 15.56
N LEU A 16 -13.10 1.89 14.76
CA LEU A 16 -11.64 2.07 14.80
C LEU A 16 -11.17 3.03 15.90
N LEU A 17 -12.05 3.90 16.41
CA LEU A 17 -11.67 4.94 17.37
C LEU A 17 -10.94 4.41 18.62
N PRO A 18 -11.33 3.27 19.24
CA PRO A 18 -10.64 2.74 20.43
C PRO A 18 -9.20 2.29 20.17
N THR A 19 -8.88 1.85 18.95
CA THR A 19 -7.56 1.31 18.57
C THR A 19 -6.68 2.33 17.86
N GLU A 20 -7.27 3.19 17.02
CA GLU A 20 -6.55 4.13 16.16
C GLU A 20 -6.54 5.57 16.70
N GLY A 21 -7.38 5.90 17.67
CA GLY A 21 -7.45 7.24 18.26
C GLY A 21 -7.68 8.32 17.20
N GLN A 22 -6.81 9.31 17.15
CA GLN A 22 -6.88 10.42 16.18
C GLN A 22 -6.76 10.00 14.72
N PHE A 23 -6.18 8.83 14.43
CA PHE A 23 -6.00 8.31 13.07
C PHE A 23 -7.23 7.56 12.55
N ALA A 24 -8.22 7.25 13.38
CA ALA A 24 -9.40 6.48 12.99
C ALA A 24 -10.13 7.01 11.76
N SER A 25 -10.14 8.33 11.55
CA SER A 25 -10.77 8.96 10.38
C SER A 25 -10.04 8.65 9.08
N ASN A 26 -8.69 8.67 9.11
CA ASN A 26 -7.87 8.38 7.95
C ASN A 26 -7.92 6.90 7.60
N VAL A 27 -7.76 6.04 8.62
CA VAL A 27 -7.82 4.58 8.45
C VAL A 27 -9.20 4.14 7.93
N ALA A 28 -10.30 4.68 8.46
CA ALA A 28 -11.65 4.36 7.97
C ALA A 28 -11.82 4.73 6.50
N ARG A 29 -11.36 5.93 6.09
CA ARG A 29 -11.42 6.37 4.70
C ARG A 29 -10.62 5.47 3.78
N GLU A 30 -9.39 5.12 4.16
CA GLU A 30 -8.51 4.26 3.39
C GLU A 30 -9.11 2.87 3.18
N LEU A 31 -9.64 2.24 4.23
CA LEU A 31 -10.29 0.94 4.14
C LEU A 31 -11.53 0.95 3.24
N ILE A 32 -12.34 2.02 3.29
CA ILE A 32 -13.53 2.13 2.44
C ILE A 32 -13.15 2.43 0.99
N CYS A 33 -12.14 3.27 0.76
CA CYS A 33 -11.61 3.49 -0.58
C CYS A 33 -11.11 2.17 -1.19
N ALA A 34 -10.35 1.38 -0.45
CA ALA A 34 -9.89 0.08 -0.89
C ALA A 34 -11.04 -0.91 -1.17
N ALA A 35 -12.04 -0.96 -0.30
CA ALA A 35 -13.19 -1.86 -0.49
C ALA A 35 -14.07 -1.47 -1.69
N SER A 36 -14.12 -0.17 -2.03
CA SER A 36 -15.01 0.35 -3.08
C SER A 36 -14.31 0.65 -4.40
N GLY A 37 -12.96 0.65 -4.43
CA GLY A 37 -12.18 1.11 -5.57
C GLY A 37 -12.28 2.62 -5.83
N LYS A 38 -12.83 3.40 -4.89
CA LYS A 38 -13.00 4.85 -5.02
C LYS A 38 -11.80 5.61 -4.48
N THR A 39 -11.51 6.76 -5.09
CA THR A 39 -10.59 7.74 -4.49
C THR A 39 -11.24 8.45 -3.30
N ALA A 40 -10.44 9.16 -2.50
CA ALA A 40 -10.93 9.94 -1.37
C ALA A 40 -11.91 11.04 -1.82
N GLU A 41 -11.66 11.68 -2.96
CA GLU A 41 -12.52 12.71 -3.56
C GLU A 41 -13.86 12.10 -4.01
N GLN A 42 -13.81 10.94 -4.66
CA GLN A 42 -15.02 10.21 -5.07
C GLN A 42 -15.83 9.77 -3.86
N LEU A 43 -15.19 9.31 -2.78
CA LEU A 43 -15.89 8.93 -1.56
C LEU A 43 -16.64 10.11 -0.91
N ILE A 44 -16.05 11.31 -0.97
CA ILE A 44 -16.69 12.55 -0.48
C ILE A 44 -17.85 12.96 -1.38
N SER A 45 -17.65 12.95 -2.70
CA SER A 45 -18.67 13.30 -3.69
C SER A 45 -19.88 12.37 -3.63
N ASP A 46 -19.62 11.08 -3.47
CA ASP A 46 -20.64 10.03 -3.51
C ASP A 46 -21.19 9.65 -2.12
N ARG A 47 -20.90 10.46 -1.11
CA ARG A 47 -21.22 10.17 0.30
C ARG A 47 -22.68 9.80 0.56
N ASP A 48 -23.61 10.38 -0.22
CA ASP A 48 -25.05 10.17 -0.10
C ASP A 48 -25.58 9.01 -0.99
N LEU A 49 -24.71 8.42 -1.83
CA LEU A 49 -25.02 7.24 -2.62
C LEU A 49 -24.92 5.96 -1.75
N TYR A 50 -25.65 4.94 -2.17
CA TYR A 50 -25.61 3.64 -1.53
C TYR A 50 -24.43 2.80 -2.05
N ALA A 51 -23.67 2.20 -1.14
CA ALA A 51 -22.70 1.17 -1.45
C ALA A 51 -23.42 -0.17 -1.68
N SER A 52 -22.91 -1.01 -2.57
CA SER A 52 -23.44 -2.36 -2.75
C SER A 52 -23.25 -3.21 -1.49
N GLU A 53 -23.96 -4.31 -1.39
CA GLU A 53 -23.85 -5.21 -0.25
C GLU A 53 -22.44 -5.80 -0.14
N GLU A 54 -21.84 -6.16 -1.28
CA GLU A 54 -20.46 -6.66 -1.34
C GLU A 54 -19.43 -5.64 -0.81
N ILE A 55 -19.58 -4.37 -1.19
CA ILE A 55 -18.72 -3.29 -0.69
C ILE A 55 -18.89 -3.11 0.82
N CYS A 56 -20.14 -3.15 1.31
CA CYS A 56 -20.41 -3.03 2.75
C CYS A 56 -19.78 -4.19 3.54
N GLU A 57 -19.90 -5.42 3.05
CA GLU A 57 -19.33 -6.61 3.68
C GLU A 57 -17.81 -6.59 3.67
N LEU A 58 -17.20 -6.23 2.53
CA LEU A 58 -15.75 -6.13 2.39
C LEU A 58 -15.17 -5.05 3.32
N ALA A 59 -15.76 -3.85 3.33
CA ALA A 59 -15.34 -2.77 4.22
C ALA A 59 -15.45 -3.17 5.70
N GLN A 60 -16.54 -3.82 6.09
CA GLN A 60 -16.70 -4.34 7.45
C GLN A 60 -15.67 -5.43 7.79
N SER A 61 -15.33 -6.28 6.83
CA SER A 61 -14.27 -7.27 7.00
C SER A 61 -12.93 -6.61 7.26
N PHE A 62 -12.56 -5.61 6.45
CA PHE A 62 -11.33 -4.84 6.62
C PHE A 62 -11.27 -4.15 7.99
N VAL A 63 -12.37 -3.51 8.40
CA VAL A 63 -12.45 -2.86 9.72
C VAL A 63 -12.27 -3.88 10.86
N ARG A 64 -12.92 -5.04 10.80
CA ARG A 64 -12.75 -6.09 11.83
C ARG A 64 -11.30 -6.58 11.91
N ARG A 65 -10.65 -6.82 10.77
CA ARG A 65 -9.24 -7.22 10.70
C ARG A 65 -8.35 -6.15 11.33
N ARG A 66 -8.59 -4.88 11.00
CA ARG A 66 -7.81 -3.77 11.56
C ARG A 66 -7.99 -3.60 13.07
N VAL A 67 -9.23 -3.68 13.57
CA VAL A 67 -9.54 -3.65 15.02
C VAL A 67 -8.88 -4.82 15.76
N ALA A 68 -8.74 -5.99 15.10
CA ALA A 68 -7.99 -7.12 15.63
C ALA A 68 -6.45 -6.93 15.62
N GLY A 69 -5.94 -5.79 15.15
CA GLY A 69 -4.52 -5.44 15.14
C GLY A 69 -3.77 -5.84 13.86
N GLU A 70 -4.47 -6.31 12.83
CA GLU A 70 -3.81 -6.68 11.58
C GLU A 70 -3.23 -5.43 10.88
N PRO A 71 -1.97 -5.47 10.40
CA PRO A 71 -1.36 -4.35 9.68
C PRO A 71 -2.13 -3.98 8.42
N MET A 72 -2.28 -2.67 8.14
CA MET A 72 -2.94 -2.17 6.95
C MET A 72 -2.45 -2.79 5.64
N PRO A 73 -1.13 -2.94 5.39
CA PRO A 73 -0.64 -3.56 4.17
C PRO A 73 -1.15 -4.99 3.95
N TYR A 74 -1.30 -5.78 5.01
CA TYR A 74 -1.84 -7.14 4.88
C TYR A 74 -3.36 -7.16 4.63
N ILE A 75 -4.07 -6.15 5.15
CA ILE A 75 -5.51 -5.99 4.89
C ILE A 75 -5.74 -5.60 3.43
N LEU A 76 -4.93 -4.66 2.93
CA LEU A 76 -5.02 -4.13 1.57
C LEU A 76 -4.39 -5.07 0.53
N GLY A 77 -3.44 -5.93 0.95
CA GLY A 77 -2.70 -6.84 0.08
C GLY A 77 -1.56 -6.16 -0.68
N GLU A 78 -1.29 -4.88 -0.41
CA GLU A 78 -0.30 -4.09 -1.12
C GLU A 78 0.44 -3.10 -0.20
N TRP A 79 1.64 -2.71 -0.63
CA TRP A 79 2.48 -1.74 0.06
C TRP A 79 3.34 -0.96 -0.93
N ASP A 80 3.38 0.35 -0.79
CA ASP A 80 4.25 1.18 -1.61
C ASP A 80 5.67 1.19 -1.09
N PHE A 81 6.62 0.87 -1.96
CA PHE A 81 8.05 0.90 -1.66
C PHE A 81 8.82 1.48 -2.83
N TYR A 82 9.56 2.54 -2.60
CA TYR A 82 10.44 3.19 -3.58
C TYR A 82 9.73 3.52 -4.91
N GLY A 83 8.47 3.98 -4.83
CA GLY A 83 7.62 4.32 -5.98
C GLY A 83 7.09 3.12 -6.76
N MET A 84 7.08 1.93 -6.13
CA MET A 84 6.46 0.72 -6.66
C MET A 84 5.41 0.22 -5.68
N THR A 85 4.25 -0.19 -6.18
CA THR A 85 3.26 -0.92 -5.39
C THR A 85 3.61 -2.41 -5.44
N LEU A 86 3.90 -2.98 -4.27
CA LEU A 86 4.28 -4.38 -4.09
C LEU A 86 3.11 -5.15 -3.48
N THR A 87 2.83 -6.35 -3.99
CA THR A 87 1.92 -7.27 -3.32
C THR A 87 2.57 -7.80 -2.04
N VAL A 88 1.86 -7.70 -0.92
CA VAL A 88 2.31 -8.21 0.38
C VAL A 88 1.25 -9.10 1.01
N THR A 89 1.72 -10.20 1.61
CA THR A 89 0.90 -11.16 2.36
C THR A 89 1.52 -11.38 3.73
N PRO A 90 0.82 -12.03 4.68
CA PRO A 90 1.41 -12.39 5.96
C PRO A 90 2.66 -13.27 5.89
N ASP A 91 2.94 -13.87 4.72
CA ASP A 91 4.13 -14.72 4.50
C ASP A 91 5.40 -13.90 4.27
N VAL A 92 5.30 -12.61 4.02
CA VAL A 92 6.44 -11.71 3.78
C VAL A 92 6.45 -10.55 4.75
N LEU A 93 7.63 -10.11 5.15
CA LEU A 93 7.77 -8.90 5.96
C LEU A 93 7.40 -7.67 5.13
N ILE A 94 6.55 -6.80 5.69
CA ILE A 94 6.26 -5.48 5.11
C ILE A 94 7.58 -4.69 5.05
N PRO A 95 7.99 -4.19 3.87
CA PRO A 95 9.20 -3.39 3.75
C PRO A 95 9.17 -2.19 4.70
N ARG A 96 10.30 -1.94 5.38
CA ARG A 96 10.42 -0.83 6.33
C ARG A 96 11.06 0.38 5.66
N ASP A 97 10.75 1.58 6.16
CA ASP A 97 11.31 2.84 5.66
C ASP A 97 12.84 2.88 5.73
N ASP A 98 13.43 2.30 6.79
CA ASP A 98 14.89 2.19 6.94
C ASP A 98 15.54 1.41 5.79
N THR A 99 14.79 0.48 5.17
CA THR A 99 15.24 -0.30 4.01
C THR A 99 15.44 0.57 2.78
N MET A 100 14.76 1.72 2.69
CA MET A 100 14.92 2.67 1.58
C MET A 100 16.34 3.23 1.51
N ALA A 101 16.96 3.52 2.65
CA ALA A 101 18.35 4.03 2.69
C ALA A 101 19.35 3.01 2.14
N VAL A 102 19.20 1.74 2.51
CA VAL A 102 20.05 0.65 1.97
C VAL A 102 19.81 0.47 0.48
N THR A 103 18.55 0.52 0.06
CA THR A 103 18.16 0.42 -1.36
C THR A 103 18.79 1.54 -2.19
N GLU A 104 18.76 2.77 -1.69
CA GLU A 104 19.36 3.92 -2.37
C GLU A 104 20.88 3.78 -2.54
N LEU A 105 21.58 3.33 -1.49
CA LEU A 105 23.01 3.05 -1.57
C LEU A 105 23.33 1.97 -2.61
N ALA A 106 22.53 0.91 -2.64
CA ALA A 106 22.69 -0.18 -3.60
C ALA A 106 22.43 0.29 -5.04
N ILE A 107 21.41 1.13 -5.26
CA ILE A 107 21.14 1.75 -6.58
C ILE A 107 22.32 2.60 -7.02
N LYS A 108 22.84 3.50 -6.18
CA LYS A 108 23.99 4.32 -6.48
C LYS A 108 25.19 3.47 -6.90
N LYS A 109 25.44 2.38 -6.15
CA LYS A 109 26.52 1.45 -6.47
C LYS A 109 26.30 0.73 -7.80
N ALA A 110 25.07 0.27 -8.06
CA ALA A 110 24.72 -0.42 -9.31
C ALA A 110 24.86 0.49 -10.53
N LEU A 111 24.48 1.77 -10.41
CA LEU A 111 24.60 2.76 -11.48
C LEU A 111 26.08 3.14 -11.77
N PHE A 112 26.94 3.07 -10.76
CA PHE A 112 28.36 3.36 -10.90
C PHE A 112 29.12 2.28 -11.67
N LEU A 113 28.59 1.06 -11.76
CA LEU A 113 29.20 -0.04 -12.53
C LEU A 113 28.99 0.18 -14.03
N GLU A 114 30.07 0.18 -14.81
CA GLU A 114 30.04 0.45 -16.25
C GLU A 114 29.31 -0.60 -17.09
N GLN A 115 29.22 -1.84 -16.62
CA GLN A 115 28.57 -2.95 -17.30
C GLN A 115 27.31 -3.39 -16.55
N ASN A 116 26.49 -4.25 -17.19
CA ASN A 116 25.28 -4.81 -16.60
C ASN A 116 25.56 -5.47 -15.24
N PRO A 117 25.21 -4.85 -14.12
CA PRO A 117 25.54 -5.38 -12.81
C PRO A 117 24.75 -6.67 -12.56
N ARG A 118 25.44 -7.69 -12.05
CA ARG A 118 24.80 -8.88 -11.51
C ARG A 118 24.58 -8.65 -10.01
N ILE A 119 23.31 -8.70 -9.59
CA ILE A 119 22.91 -8.42 -8.21
C ILE A 119 22.28 -9.67 -7.62
N LEU A 120 22.76 -10.07 -6.45
CA LEU A 120 22.15 -11.12 -5.64
C LEU A 120 21.43 -10.45 -4.47
N ASP A 121 20.12 -10.61 -4.42
CA ASP A 121 19.27 -10.18 -3.29
C ASP A 121 19.05 -11.40 -2.39
N LEU A 122 19.94 -11.58 -1.41
CA LEU A 122 19.90 -12.70 -0.48
C LEU A 122 18.87 -12.41 0.63
N CYS A 123 18.02 -13.38 0.92
CA CYS A 123 16.89 -13.24 1.85
C CYS A 123 15.90 -12.15 1.41
N THR A 124 15.60 -12.15 0.13
CA THR A 124 14.89 -11.10 -0.62
C THR A 124 13.52 -10.69 -0.03
N GLY A 125 12.83 -11.55 0.72
CA GLY A 125 11.51 -11.29 1.28
C GLY A 125 10.49 -10.96 0.17
N SER A 126 9.94 -9.74 0.17
CA SER A 126 9.03 -9.25 -0.88
C SER A 126 9.72 -8.93 -2.22
N GLY A 127 11.05 -9.02 -2.29
CA GLY A 127 11.82 -8.61 -3.45
C GLY A 127 12.01 -7.09 -3.58
N CYS A 128 11.60 -6.32 -2.60
CA CYS A 128 11.51 -4.85 -2.67
C CYS A 128 12.84 -4.18 -3.04
N ILE A 129 13.97 -4.65 -2.50
CA ILE A 129 15.31 -4.09 -2.78
C ILE A 129 15.73 -4.41 -4.21
N GLY A 130 15.71 -5.69 -4.59
CA GLY A 130 16.12 -6.14 -5.92
C GLY A 130 15.29 -5.52 -7.03
N LEU A 131 13.97 -5.46 -6.86
CA LEU A 131 13.04 -4.84 -7.82
C LEU A 131 13.27 -3.33 -7.96
N ALA A 132 13.49 -2.61 -6.85
CA ALA A 132 13.78 -1.18 -6.88
C ALA A 132 15.09 -0.88 -7.62
N ILE A 133 16.14 -1.68 -7.37
CA ILE A 133 17.42 -1.53 -8.07
C ILE A 133 17.23 -1.80 -9.57
N ALA A 134 16.58 -2.91 -9.93
CA ALA A 134 16.38 -3.29 -11.33
C ALA A 134 15.61 -2.22 -12.09
N ARG A 135 14.50 -1.71 -11.53
CA ARG A 135 13.70 -0.64 -12.11
C ARG A 135 14.52 0.62 -12.31
N ARG A 136 15.23 1.07 -11.26
CA ARG A 136 15.98 2.34 -11.32
C ARG A 136 17.15 2.30 -12.29
N VAL A 137 17.87 1.18 -12.33
CA VAL A 137 18.97 0.98 -13.30
C VAL A 137 18.43 1.00 -14.73
N LYS A 138 17.32 0.29 -14.99
CA LYS A 138 16.65 0.30 -16.28
C LYS A 138 16.23 1.71 -16.70
N ASP A 139 15.45 2.40 -15.86
CA ASP A 139 14.92 3.74 -16.15
C ASP A 139 16.02 4.78 -16.42
N THR A 140 17.17 4.63 -15.78
CA THR A 140 18.30 5.55 -15.96
C THR A 140 19.03 5.26 -17.28
N ARG A 141 19.29 3.99 -17.58
CA ARG A 141 20.02 3.59 -18.78
C ARG A 141 19.19 3.73 -20.08
N ASP A 142 17.90 3.48 -20.03
CA ASP A 142 17.00 3.70 -21.16
C ASP A 142 16.92 5.20 -21.53
N LYS A 143 17.08 6.12 -20.58
CA LYS A 143 17.17 7.55 -20.85
C LYS A 143 18.48 7.96 -21.50
N ASP A 144 19.58 7.32 -21.13
CA ASP A 144 20.89 7.58 -21.72
C ASP A 144 21.02 7.05 -23.16
N LEU A 145 20.16 6.11 -23.56
CA LEU A 145 20.08 5.58 -24.93
C LEU A 145 19.24 6.44 -25.89
N ILE A 146 18.54 7.46 -25.39
CA ILE A 146 17.66 8.36 -26.18
C ILE A 146 18.38 9.69 -26.48
N LEU A 147 19.55 9.91 -25.96
CA LEU A 147 20.43 11.05 -26.27
C LEU A 147 21.52 10.67 -27.26
#